data_afd5a9a4d88737da69f25e0b55f51b84
#
_entry.id   afd5a9a4d88737da69f25e0b55f51b84
#
_cell.length_a   1.000
_cell.length_b   1.000
_cell.length_c   1.000
_cell.angle_alpha   90.00
_cell.angle_beta   90.00
_cell.angle_gamma   90.00
#
_symmetry.space_group_name_H-M   'P 1'
#
loop_
_entity.id
_entity.type
_entity.pdbx_description
1 polymer ?
#
loop_
_entity_poly.entity_id
_entity_poly.type
_entity_poly.pdbx_seq_one_letter_code
_entity_poly.pdbx_strand_id
1 'polypeptide(L)'
;MVLVACRCHGPGSTPPPSLLQRQLLHKQPTSSHRRRRRHLLTPASMADEDVAPRTASAYLDPSYWDERFGKEEHYEWFKDFSHFRHLLAPLISPSTSVLEVGCGNSRLGEELLREGVAGGITCVDLSPVAVQRMRDRLAEQGTEGVEVVVADMLDLPFERESFDLVVEKGTMDVLFVDSGDPWNPNPDTVDNVMKMLEGIHKVLKPEGIFVSITFGQPHFRRRFFEAPEFTWSVEWSTFGDGFHYFFYILKKGKRSLDSIADQHTQPTTPSINMFHEELESEDYIFRTNVDEFSKFVNQCCKCVV
;
A
#
# COMPACT_ATOMS: atom_id res chain seq x y z
N MET A 1 -25.08 -32.08 24.45
CA MET A 1 -26.49 -32.42 24.29
C MET A 1 -27.19 -31.16 23.82
N VAL A 2 -27.57 -30.99 22.61
CA VAL A 2 -28.49 -31.61 21.68
C VAL A 2 -27.99 -31.32 20.24
N LEU A 3 -27.85 -32.37 19.44
CA LEU A 3 -27.69 -32.35 17.99
C LEU A 3 -29.02 -32.00 17.33
N VAL A 4 -29.01 -31.16 16.31
CA VAL A 4 -30.08 -31.15 15.29
C VAL A 4 -29.41 -31.23 13.91
N ALA A 5 -29.69 -32.34 13.26
CA ALA A 5 -29.31 -32.64 11.88
C ALA A 5 -30.27 -31.98 10.87
N CYS A 6 -29.77 -31.45 9.79
CA CYS A 6 -30.55 -31.13 8.60
C CYS A 6 -30.13 -32.00 7.42
N ARG A 7 -31.12 -32.67 6.85
CA ARG A 7 -31.03 -33.64 5.78
C ARG A 7 -30.88 -33.01 4.40
N CYS A 8 -30.02 -33.62 3.61
CA CYS A 8 -29.92 -33.43 2.16
C CYS A 8 -31.07 -34.15 1.45
N HIS A 9 -31.64 -33.56 0.42
CA HIS A 9 -32.39 -34.25 -0.63
C HIS A 9 -31.79 -33.89 -2.00
N GLY A 10 -31.29 -34.85 -2.70
CA GLY A 10 -30.88 -34.83 -4.12
C GLY A 10 -31.97 -35.48 -4.99
N PRO A 11 -31.69 -35.90 -6.24
CA PRO A 11 -32.08 -35.14 -7.42
C PRO A 11 -33.17 -35.90 -8.27
N GLY A 12 -33.85 -35.15 -9.11
CA GLY A 12 -34.84 -35.67 -10.07
C GLY A 12 -34.41 -35.40 -11.51
N SER A 13 -34.41 -36.46 -12.25
CA SER A 13 -34.01 -36.74 -13.61
C SER A 13 -34.90 -36.13 -14.71
N THR A 14 -34.26 -35.83 -15.84
CA THR A 14 -34.78 -35.55 -17.19
C THR A 14 -35.52 -36.73 -17.81
N PRO A 15 -36.29 -36.55 -18.89
CA PRO A 15 -35.81 -36.95 -20.21
C PRO A 15 -36.28 -36.09 -21.41
N PRO A 16 -35.73 -36.36 -22.62
CA PRO A 16 -35.85 -35.51 -23.80
C PRO A 16 -36.72 -36.13 -24.92
N PRO A 17 -36.50 -35.92 -26.23
CA PRO A 17 -37.17 -34.94 -27.10
C PRO A 17 -37.95 -35.62 -28.23
N SER A 18 -38.58 -34.85 -29.13
CA SER A 18 -39.06 -35.39 -30.41
C SER A 18 -38.87 -34.38 -31.55
N LEU A 19 -38.29 -34.91 -32.61
CA LEU A 19 -38.11 -34.43 -33.96
C LEU A 19 -39.46 -34.31 -34.72
N LEU A 20 -39.55 -33.39 -35.70
CA LEU A 20 -40.09 -33.53 -37.05
C LEU A 20 -40.05 -32.17 -37.75
N GLN A 21 -39.15 -31.99 -38.67
CA GLN A 21 -39.21 -32.20 -40.12
C GLN A 21 -39.93 -31.13 -40.96
N ARG A 22 -39.08 -30.51 -41.84
CA ARG A 22 -39.30 -30.08 -43.23
C ARG A 22 -40.31 -28.98 -43.57
N GLN A 23 -39.86 -27.92 -44.22
CA GLN A 23 -39.87 -27.82 -45.68
C GLN A 23 -39.20 -26.55 -46.21
N LEU A 24 -38.49 -26.72 -47.30
CA LEU A 24 -37.86 -25.73 -48.19
C LEU A 24 -38.92 -24.91 -48.94
N LEU A 25 -38.67 -23.62 -49.14
CA LEU A 25 -39.05 -22.95 -50.40
C LEU A 25 -38.17 -21.73 -50.66
N HIS A 26 -37.57 -21.74 -51.83
CA HIS A 26 -36.83 -20.70 -52.51
C HIS A 26 -37.65 -19.43 -52.72
N LYS A 27 -37.00 -18.25 -52.58
CA LYS A 27 -37.09 -17.12 -53.51
C LYS A 27 -36.04 -16.04 -53.11
N GLN A 28 -35.16 -15.74 -54.03
CA GLN A 28 -34.36 -14.49 -54.13
C GLN A 28 -34.93 -13.65 -55.26
N PRO A 29 -34.44 -12.43 -55.54
CA PRO A 29 -34.03 -11.30 -54.69
C PRO A 29 -34.75 -10.00 -55.09
N THR A 30 -34.82 -9.01 -54.24
CA THR A 30 -35.02 -7.64 -54.68
C THR A 30 -34.05 -6.72 -53.95
N SER A 31 -33.23 -6.02 -54.71
CA SER A 31 -32.31 -5.00 -54.31
C SER A 31 -33.05 -3.79 -53.73
N SER A 32 -32.73 -3.39 -52.52
CA SER A 32 -33.00 -2.05 -52.01
C SER A 32 -31.75 -1.48 -51.41
N HIS A 33 -31.23 -0.43 -52.10
CA HIS A 33 -30.15 0.40 -51.59
C HIS A 33 -30.51 1.01 -50.26
N ARG A 34 -30.09 0.37 -49.14
CA ARG A 34 -30.09 0.99 -47.82
C ARG A 34 -28.79 1.83 -47.72
N ARG A 35 -28.94 3.16 -47.91
CA ARG A 35 -27.95 4.16 -47.46
C ARG A 35 -27.52 3.83 -46.05
N ARG A 36 -26.30 3.33 -45.88
CA ARG A 36 -25.64 3.30 -44.56
C ARG A 36 -25.54 4.75 -44.08
N ARG A 37 -26.41 5.14 -43.16
CA ARG A 37 -26.12 6.29 -42.29
C ARG A 37 -24.80 5.94 -41.57
N ARG A 38 -23.74 6.63 -41.95
CA ARG A 38 -22.56 6.78 -41.08
C ARG A 38 -23.09 7.46 -39.82
N HIS A 39 -23.30 6.67 -38.76
CA HIS A 39 -23.26 7.24 -37.43
C HIS A 39 -21.87 7.84 -37.28
N LEU A 40 -21.80 9.16 -37.29
CA LEU A 40 -20.73 9.90 -36.69
C LEU A 40 -20.71 9.40 -35.22
N LEU A 41 -19.74 8.55 -34.90
CA LEU A 41 -19.36 8.31 -33.55
C LEU A 41 -18.96 9.67 -33.01
N THR A 42 -19.79 10.25 -32.17
CA THR A 42 -19.35 11.27 -31.21
C THR A 42 -18.07 10.72 -30.58
N PRO A 43 -17.01 11.50 -30.44
CA PRO A 43 -15.85 11.05 -29.67
C PRO A 43 -16.42 10.61 -28.31
N ALA A 44 -16.25 9.32 -28.01
CA ALA A 44 -16.47 8.82 -26.67
C ALA A 44 -15.69 9.76 -25.75
N SER A 45 -16.36 10.23 -24.71
CA SER A 45 -15.73 10.94 -23.60
C SER A 45 -14.36 10.31 -23.39
N MET A 46 -13.31 11.13 -23.32
CA MET A 46 -12.01 10.69 -22.90
C MET A 46 -12.22 10.09 -21.50
N ALA A 47 -12.38 8.77 -21.48
CA ALA A 47 -12.35 8.01 -20.24
C ALA A 47 -10.99 8.30 -19.61
N ASP A 48 -10.98 8.52 -18.30
CA ASP A 48 -9.80 8.77 -17.48
C ASP A 48 -8.62 7.96 -18.02
N GLU A 49 -7.62 8.65 -18.55
CA GLU A 49 -6.36 8.04 -18.92
C GLU A 49 -5.77 7.45 -17.64
N ASP A 50 -5.51 6.17 -17.69
CA ASP A 50 -4.94 5.33 -16.65
C ASP A 50 -3.82 6.11 -15.91
N VAL A 51 -4.07 6.52 -14.67
CA VAL A 51 -3.16 7.36 -13.87
C VAL A 51 -1.88 6.61 -13.50
N ALA A 52 -1.82 5.31 -13.74
CA ALA A 52 -0.64 4.48 -13.48
C ALA A 52 0.45 4.73 -14.53
N PRO A 53 1.73 4.85 -14.11
CA PRO A 53 2.81 5.08 -15.06
C PRO A 53 3.05 3.84 -15.93
N ARG A 54 3.62 4.06 -17.12
CA ARG A 54 3.96 2.97 -18.07
C ARG A 54 5.04 2.03 -17.54
N THR A 55 5.92 2.53 -16.68
CA THR A 55 7.01 1.76 -16.05
C THR A 55 7.01 2.04 -14.54
N ALA A 56 7.37 1.04 -13.75
CA ALA A 56 7.47 1.19 -12.30
C ALA A 56 8.52 2.23 -11.89
N SER A 57 9.62 2.37 -12.64
CA SER A 57 10.68 3.36 -12.39
C SER A 57 10.19 4.81 -12.46
N ALA A 58 9.06 5.09 -13.12
CA ALA A 58 8.49 6.43 -13.12
C ALA A 58 8.03 6.89 -11.72
N TYR A 59 7.74 5.97 -10.81
CA TYR A 59 7.45 6.33 -9.41
C TYR A 59 8.65 6.95 -8.67
N LEU A 60 9.88 6.78 -9.17
CA LEU A 60 11.08 7.44 -8.65
C LEU A 60 11.23 8.88 -9.13
N ASP A 61 10.48 9.29 -10.14
CA ASP A 61 10.51 10.65 -10.68
C ASP A 61 9.56 11.57 -9.87
N PRO A 62 10.08 12.61 -9.19
CA PRO A 62 9.23 13.57 -8.48
C PRO A 62 8.18 14.24 -9.38
N SER A 63 8.49 14.47 -10.66
CA SER A 63 7.58 15.11 -11.61
C SER A 63 6.32 14.27 -11.89
N TYR A 64 6.43 12.94 -11.81
CA TYR A 64 5.29 12.04 -11.91
C TYR A 64 4.28 12.31 -10.79
N TRP A 65 4.76 12.49 -9.56
CA TRP A 65 3.90 12.74 -8.41
C TRP A 65 3.24 14.11 -8.49
N ASP A 66 3.96 15.15 -8.94
CA ASP A 66 3.39 16.47 -9.16
C ASP A 66 2.28 16.43 -10.21
N GLU A 67 2.51 15.75 -11.33
CA GLU A 67 1.49 15.59 -12.37
C GLU A 67 0.28 14.79 -11.87
N ARG A 68 0.52 13.70 -11.16
CA ARG A 68 -0.51 12.85 -10.57
C ARG A 68 -1.36 13.63 -9.57
N PHE A 69 -0.74 14.22 -8.56
CA PHE A 69 -1.45 15.02 -7.55
C PHE A 69 -2.07 16.30 -8.12
N GLY A 70 -1.60 16.76 -9.28
CA GLY A 70 -2.24 17.84 -10.04
C GLY A 70 -3.60 17.45 -10.61
N LYS A 71 -3.83 16.18 -10.92
CA LYS A 71 -5.05 15.64 -11.53
C LYS A 71 -5.97 14.94 -10.53
N GLU A 72 -5.39 14.21 -9.59
CA GLU A 72 -6.07 13.34 -8.64
C GLU A 72 -6.47 14.12 -7.38
N GLU A 73 -7.75 14.18 -7.09
CA GLU A 73 -8.25 14.93 -5.93
C GLU A 73 -7.96 14.20 -4.62
N HIS A 74 -8.16 12.88 -4.61
CA HIS A 74 -7.96 12.04 -3.42
C HIS A 74 -7.68 10.60 -3.82
N TYR A 75 -6.69 9.99 -3.19
CA TYR A 75 -6.41 8.57 -3.33
C TYR A 75 -5.77 7.99 -2.07
N GLU A 76 -6.23 6.82 -1.63
CA GLU A 76 -5.66 6.12 -0.48
C GLU A 76 -4.88 4.89 -0.93
N TRP A 77 -3.57 5.01 -0.90
CA TRP A 77 -2.70 3.86 -1.11
C TRP A 77 -2.90 2.84 0.02
N PHE A 78 -2.96 1.54 -0.31
CA PHE A 78 -3.03 0.42 0.65
C PHE A 78 -4.18 0.51 1.64
N LYS A 79 -5.34 0.96 1.19
CA LYS A 79 -6.55 1.16 1.98
C LYS A 79 -6.58 2.47 2.79
N ASP A 80 -7.78 2.88 3.13
CA ASP A 80 -8.03 4.00 4.03
C ASP A 80 -7.85 3.62 5.50
N PHE A 81 -7.86 4.60 6.37
CA PHE A 81 -7.64 4.46 7.80
C PHE A 81 -8.58 3.44 8.46
N SER A 82 -9.84 3.31 8.03
CA SER A 82 -10.82 2.40 8.63
C SER A 82 -10.36 0.94 8.65
N HIS A 83 -9.58 0.52 7.65
CA HIS A 83 -9.08 -0.84 7.50
C HIS A 83 -7.98 -1.21 8.51
N PHE A 84 -7.18 -0.25 8.93
CA PHE A 84 -6.08 -0.47 9.88
C PHE A 84 -6.20 0.33 11.18
N ARG A 85 -7.33 1.03 11.39
CA ARG A 85 -7.62 1.80 12.60
C ARG A 85 -7.40 0.98 13.87
N HIS A 86 -7.86 -0.28 13.89
CA HIS A 86 -7.73 -1.17 15.04
C HIS A 86 -6.27 -1.49 15.41
N LEU A 87 -5.32 -1.35 14.47
CA LEU A 87 -3.88 -1.53 14.68
C LEU A 87 -3.20 -0.22 15.11
N LEU A 88 -3.62 0.92 14.56
CA LEU A 88 -2.99 2.22 14.82
C LEU A 88 -3.56 2.92 16.07
N ALA A 89 -4.88 2.86 16.30
CA ALA A 89 -5.51 3.54 17.42
C ALA A 89 -4.93 3.19 18.81
N PRO A 90 -4.50 1.94 19.10
CA PRO A 90 -3.85 1.62 20.37
C PRO A 90 -2.47 2.27 20.58
N LEU A 91 -1.85 2.81 19.51
CA LEU A 91 -0.52 3.42 19.54
C LEU A 91 -0.54 4.94 19.72
N ILE A 92 -1.73 5.55 19.74
CA ILE A 92 -1.92 6.99 19.85
C ILE A 92 -2.64 7.38 21.13
N SER A 93 -2.38 8.61 21.56
CA SER A 93 -3.06 9.28 22.66
C SER A 93 -3.27 10.75 22.30
N PRO A 94 -4.08 11.51 23.05
CA PRO A 94 -4.25 12.94 22.78
C PRO A 94 -2.94 13.75 22.78
N SER A 95 -1.93 13.33 23.54
CA SER A 95 -0.63 14.02 23.63
C SER A 95 0.39 13.55 22.58
N THR A 96 0.08 12.57 21.76
CA THR A 96 1.01 11.99 20.76
C THR A 96 1.32 13.04 19.68
N SER A 97 2.61 13.34 19.48
CA SER A 97 3.10 14.10 18.31
C SER A 97 3.37 13.14 17.17
N VAL A 98 2.76 13.40 16.00
CA VAL A 98 2.78 12.49 14.85
C VAL A 98 3.47 13.13 13.65
N LEU A 99 4.30 12.36 12.95
CA LEU A 99 4.83 12.67 11.63
C LEU A 99 4.31 11.64 10.62
N GLU A 100 3.59 12.08 9.60
CA GLU A 100 3.23 11.28 8.42
C GLU A 100 4.22 11.56 7.29
N VAL A 101 4.94 10.53 6.83
CA VAL A 101 5.97 10.64 5.78
C VAL A 101 5.41 10.15 4.44
N GLY A 102 5.46 11.02 3.42
CA GLY A 102 4.89 10.74 2.10
C GLY A 102 3.37 10.75 2.13
N CYS A 103 2.79 11.82 2.67
CA CYS A 103 1.35 11.92 2.89
C CYS A 103 0.52 12.00 1.60
N GLY A 104 1.11 12.45 0.48
CA GLY A 104 0.40 12.63 -0.78
C GLY A 104 -0.88 13.45 -0.61
N ASN A 105 -1.99 12.91 -1.12
CA ASN A 105 -3.33 13.45 -0.94
C ASN A 105 -4.20 12.61 0.03
N SER A 106 -3.58 11.77 0.87
CA SER A 106 -4.22 10.97 1.93
C SER A 106 -4.98 11.85 2.93
N ARG A 107 -5.90 11.22 3.66
CA ARG A 107 -6.65 11.85 4.76
C ARG A 107 -6.24 11.34 6.13
N LEU A 108 -5.14 10.62 6.22
CA LEU A 108 -4.70 10.03 7.49
C LEU A 108 -4.52 11.08 8.58
N GLY A 109 -3.93 12.25 8.27
CA GLY A 109 -3.78 13.34 9.24
C GLY A 109 -5.11 13.83 9.81
N GLU A 110 -6.14 14.01 8.97
CA GLU A 110 -7.49 14.38 9.41
C GLU A 110 -8.16 13.27 10.24
N GLU A 111 -7.94 12.01 9.88
CA GLU A 111 -8.47 10.88 10.67
C GLU A 111 -7.82 10.78 12.05
N LEU A 112 -6.51 11.04 12.16
CA LEU A 112 -5.82 11.09 13.46
C LEU A 112 -6.34 12.20 14.36
N LEU A 113 -6.67 13.39 13.80
CA LEU A 113 -7.36 14.43 14.56
C LEU A 113 -8.72 13.94 15.08
N ARG A 114 -9.52 13.24 14.27
CA ARG A 114 -10.81 12.67 14.68
C ARG A 114 -10.66 11.61 15.77
N GLU A 115 -9.56 10.90 15.81
CA GLU A 115 -9.21 9.98 16.91
C GLU A 115 -8.78 10.71 18.19
N GLY A 116 -8.68 12.05 18.15
CA GLY A 116 -8.39 12.88 19.31
C GLY A 116 -6.91 13.19 19.51
N VAL A 117 -6.05 12.99 18.52
CA VAL A 117 -4.65 13.42 18.57
C VAL A 117 -4.59 14.95 18.59
N ALA A 118 -4.00 15.52 19.63
CA ALA A 118 -3.83 16.96 19.84
C ALA A 118 -2.38 17.38 20.13
N GLY A 119 -1.46 16.43 20.21
CA GLY A 119 -0.02 16.68 20.42
C GLY A 119 0.71 17.27 19.22
N GLY A 120 -0.02 17.48 18.11
CA GLY A 120 0.47 17.98 16.83
C GLY A 120 0.61 16.88 15.78
N ILE A 121 0.15 17.16 14.57
CA ILE A 121 0.28 16.27 13.41
C ILE A 121 1.01 17.04 12.33
N THR A 122 2.14 16.50 11.86
CA THR A 122 2.91 17.04 10.74
C THR A 122 2.87 16.02 9.60
N CYS A 123 2.44 16.46 8.42
CA CYS A 123 2.41 15.66 7.21
C CYS A 123 3.48 16.18 6.25
N VAL A 124 4.31 15.30 5.70
CA VAL A 124 5.34 15.70 4.73
C VAL A 124 5.21 14.94 3.43
N ASP A 125 5.47 15.62 2.33
CA ASP A 125 5.59 15.02 1.01
C ASP A 125 6.65 15.76 0.18
N LEU A 126 7.29 15.04 -0.74
CA LEU A 126 8.25 15.63 -1.66
C LEU A 126 7.57 16.53 -2.70
N SER A 127 6.31 16.25 -3.06
CA SER A 127 5.53 16.99 -4.04
C SER A 127 4.97 18.29 -3.44
N PRO A 128 5.41 19.46 -3.92
CA PRO A 128 4.81 20.73 -3.53
C PRO A 128 3.34 20.83 -3.95
N VAL A 129 2.93 20.12 -5.00
CA VAL A 129 1.54 20.06 -5.47
C VAL A 129 0.67 19.33 -4.45
N ALA A 130 1.10 18.17 -3.94
CA ALA A 130 0.39 17.44 -2.90
C ALA A 130 0.24 18.29 -1.64
N VAL A 131 1.34 18.89 -1.18
CA VAL A 131 1.37 19.75 0.01
C VAL A 131 0.42 20.92 -0.13
N GLN A 132 0.44 21.63 -1.27
CA GLN A 132 -0.45 22.76 -1.48
C GLN A 132 -1.93 22.34 -1.48
N ARG A 133 -2.26 21.27 -2.18
CA ARG A 133 -3.63 20.74 -2.21
C ARG A 133 -4.14 20.29 -0.84
N MET A 134 -3.28 19.66 -0.04
CA MET A 134 -3.65 19.28 1.32
C MET A 134 -3.88 20.53 2.20
N ARG A 135 -3.04 21.54 2.10
CA ARG A 135 -3.22 22.82 2.79
C ARG A 135 -4.54 23.51 2.41
N ASP A 136 -4.84 23.56 1.10
CA ASP A 136 -6.08 24.15 0.60
C ASP A 136 -7.30 23.41 1.14
N ARG A 137 -7.28 22.07 1.09
CA ARG A 137 -8.35 21.22 1.63
C ARG A 137 -8.56 21.43 3.13
N LEU A 138 -7.49 21.47 3.92
CA LEU A 138 -7.57 21.72 5.37
C LEU A 138 -8.14 23.11 5.67
N ALA A 139 -7.72 24.14 4.92
CA ALA A 139 -8.22 25.51 5.06
C ALA A 139 -9.71 25.60 4.70
N GLU A 140 -10.14 24.97 3.60
CA GLU A 140 -11.56 24.95 3.18
C GLU A 140 -12.46 24.26 4.23
N GLN A 141 -11.93 23.24 4.91
CA GLN A 141 -12.64 22.52 5.97
C GLN A 141 -12.57 23.24 7.33
N GLY A 142 -11.76 24.29 7.46
CA GLY A 142 -11.48 24.92 8.75
C GLY A 142 -10.79 23.98 9.74
N THR A 143 -10.00 23.02 9.21
CA THR A 143 -9.30 22.02 10.03
C THR A 143 -7.99 22.61 10.53
N GLU A 144 -7.85 22.74 11.83
CA GLU A 144 -6.63 23.16 12.51
C GLU A 144 -5.92 21.95 13.16
N GLY A 145 -4.62 22.07 13.45
CA GLY A 145 -3.85 21.04 14.17
C GLY A 145 -3.13 20.03 13.26
N VAL A 146 -3.19 20.21 11.92
CA VAL A 146 -2.34 19.50 10.96
C VAL A 146 -1.46 20.50 10.24
N GLU A 147 -0.15 20.34 10.38
CA GLU A 147 0.87 21.06 9.62
C GLU A 147 1.25 20.23 8.38
N VAL A 148 1.41 20.88 7.22
CA VAL A 148 1.82 20.20 5.99
C VAL A 148 3.05 20.87 5.41
N VAL A 149 4.12 20.11 5.17
CA VAL A 149 5.44 20.63 4.80
C VAL A 149 6.00 19.89 3.59
N VAL A 150 6.60 20.63 2.65
CA VAL A 150 7.39 20.00 1.58
C VAL A 150 8.70 19.52 2.16
N ALA A 151 8.94 18.21 2.13
CA ALA A 151 10.19 17.63 2.63
C ALA A 151 10.52 16.31 1.92
N ASP A 152 11.82 16.03 1.81
CA ASP A 152 12.31 14.75 1.32
C ASP A 152 12.37 13.73 2.48
N MET A 153 11.81 12.54 2.27
CA MET A 153 11.89 11.44 3.23
C MET A 153 13.34 10.99 3.51
N LEU A 154 14.26 11.28 2.58
CA LEU A 154 15.68 10.95 2.72
C LEU A 154 16.48 12.01 3.51
N ASP A 155 15.88 13.19 3.75
CA ASP A 155 16.49 14.27 4.53
C ASP A 155 15.42 15.06 5.31
N LEU A 156 14.88 14.44 6.35
CA LEU A 156 13.80 15.01 7.15
C LEU A 156 14.30 16.25 7.92
N PRO A 157 13.68 17.44 7.72
CA PRO A 157 14.16 18.73 8.26
C PRO A 157 13.69 18.97 9.71
N PHE A 158 13.71 17.92 10.54
CA PHE A 158 13.26 18.00 11.92
C PHE A 158 14.37 17.75 12.91
N GLU A 159 14.21 18.34 14.08
CA GLU A 159 15.09 18.13 15.22
C GLU A 159 15.06 16.66 15.66
N ARG A 160 16.13 16.24 16.36
CA ARG A 160 16.16 14.91 16.99
C ARG A 160 15.06 14.80 18.04
N GLU A 161 14.44 13.62 18.12
CA GLU A 161 13.51 13.28 19.20
C GLU A 161 12.29 14.22 19.26
N SER A 162 11.76 14.62 18.10
CA SER A 162 10.62 15.52 17.96
C SER A 162 9.27 14.82 18.02
N PHE A 163 9.18 13.54 17.57
CA PHE A 163 7.92 12.86 17.39
C PHE A 163 7.80 11.60 18.24
N ASP A 164 6.59 11.37 18.77
CA ASP A 164 6.25 10.14 19.49
C ASP A 164 5.91 9.01 18.50
N LEU A 165 5.31 9.35 17.35
CA LEU A 165 4.90 8.41 16.31
C LEU A 165 5.32 8.95 14.94
N VAL A 166 5.96 8.11 14.14
CA VAL A 166 6.16 8.34 12.70
C VAL A 166 5.37 7.27 11.94
N VAL A 167 4.61 7.67 10.92
CA VAL A 167 3.84 6.75 10.07
C VAL A 167 4.24 6.99 8.61
N GLU A 168 4.48 5.91 7.87
CA GLU A 168 4.52 5.92 6.41
C GLU A 168 3.54 4.87 5.85
N LYS A 169 2.94 5.16 4.69
CA LYS A 169 2.00 4.26 4.03
C LYS A 169 2.28 4.20 2.52
N GLY A 170 3.01 3.17 2.09
CA GLY A 170 3.41 2.98 0.69
C GLY A 170 4.55 3.86 0.20
N THR A 171 5.12 4.68 1.05
CA THR A 171 6.17 5.64 0.70
C THR A 171 7.51 4.95 0.53
N MET A 172 7.92 4.11 1.49
CA MET A 172 9.14 3.30 1.37
C MET A 172 9.08 2.36 0.17
N ASP A 173 7.90 1.88 -0.21
CA ASP A 173 7.72 0.97 -1.35
C ASP A 173 8.21 1.59 -2.66
N VAL A 174 8.14 2.92 -2.81
CA VAL A 174 8.66 3.65 -3.97
C VAL A 174 10.16 3.40 -4.16
N LEU A 175 10.94 3.30 -3.09
CA LEU A 175 12.38 3.05 -3.16
C LEU A 175 12.72 1.66 -3.73
N PHE A 176 11.78 0.73 -3.72
CA PHE A 176 11.97 -0.64 -4.20
C PHE A 176 11.47 -0.90 -5.62
N VAL A 177 10.84 0.07 -6.29
CA VAL A 177 10.20 -0.16 -7.61
C VAL A 177 11.20 -0.52 -8.71
N ASP A 178 12.47 -0.15 -8.57
CA ASP A 178 13.56 -0.46 -9.51
C ASP A 178 14.78 -1.01 -8.76
N SER A 179 14.53 -1.83 -7.75
CA SER A 179 15.58 -2.37 -6.88
C SER A 179 16.37 -3.54 -7.50
N GLY A 180 15.94 -4.07 -8.62
CA GLY A 180 16.49 -5.29 -9.20
C GLY A 180 16.04 -6.55 -8.49
N ASP A 181 16.97 -7.39 -8.04
CA ASP A 181 16.65 -8.61 -7.29
C ASP A 181 16.14 -8.27 -5.88
N PRO A 182 14.90 -8.67 -5.51
CA PRO A 182 14.35 -8.40 -4.18
C PRO A 182 15.18 -8.99 -3.02
N TRP A 183 15.89 -10.09 -3.27
CA TRP A 183 16.78 -10.73 -2.30
C TRP A 183 18.13 -10.01 -2.17
N ASN A 184 18.53 -9.30 -3.22
CA ASN A 184 19.77 -8.54 -3.26
C ASN A 184 19.55 -7.22 -4.02
N PRO A 185 18.81 -6.27 -3.43
CA PRO A 185 18.54 -4.96 -4.04
C PRO A 185 19.83 -4.25 -4.41
N ASN A 186 19.75 -3.41 -5.44
CA ASN A 186 20.90 -2.61 -5.85
C ASN A 186 21.37 -1.67 -4.71
N PRO A 187 22.65 -1.25 -4.71
CA PRO A 187 23.23 -0.42 -3.65
C PRO A 187 22.48 0.90 -3.44
N ASP A 188 22.03 1.56 -4.50
CA ASP A 188 21.33 2.85 -4.39
C ASP A 188 19.99 2.69 -3.64
N THR A 189 19.26 1.60 -3.90
CA THR A 189 18.05 1.25 -3.15
C THR A 189 18.37 1.05 -1.66
N VAL A 190 19.41 0.26 -1.37
CA VAL A 190 19.84 -0.02 0.02
C VAL A 190 20.18 1.30 0.73
N ASP A 191 21.00 2.13 0.10
CA ASP A 191 21.46 3.41 0.67
C ASP A 191 20.28 4.36 0.93
N ASN A 192 19.33 4.47 0.00
CA ASN A 192 18.17 5.33 0.17
C ASN A 192 17.23 4.82 1.26
N VAL A 193 16.99 3.50 1.34
CA VAL A 193 16.19 2.90 2.41
C VAL A 193 16.85 3.15 3.77
N MET A 194 18.15 2.95 3.87
CA MET A 194 18.89 3.20 5.13
C MET A 194 18.83 4.68 5.53
N LYS A 195 19.02 5.62 4.60
CA LYS A 195 18.89 7.07 4.86
C LYS A 195 17.50 7.43 5.39
N MET A 196 16.44 6.92 4.76
CA MET A 196 15.07 7.12 5.24
C MET A 196 14.89 6.61 6.67
N LEU A 197 15.33 5.38 6.95
CA LEU A 197 15.21 4.77 8.28
C LEU A 197 16.04 5.48 9.33
N GLU A 198 17.27 5.93 9.00
CA GLU A 198 18.13 6.75 9.88
C GLU A 198 17.46 8.09 10.21
N GLY A 199 16.87 8.75 9.20
CA GLY A 199 16.11 9.98 9.37
C GLY A 199 14.93 9.79 10.32
N ILE A 200 14.14 8.74 10.12
CA ILE A 200 13.00 8.37 10.98
C ILE A 200 13.48 8.05 12.40
N HIS A 201 14.53 7.24 12.54
CA HIS A 201 15.09 6.89 13.86
C HIS A 201 15.63 8.12 14.61
N LYS A 202 16.22 9.07 13.88
CA LYS A 202 16.72 10.34 14.43
C LYS A 202 15.59 11.19 15.02
N VAL A 203 14.48 11.37 14.28
CA VAL A 203 13.38 12.26 14.67
C VAL A 203 12.43 11.65 15.70
N LEU A 204 12.43 10.34 15.86
CA LEU A 204 11.67 9.65 16.90
C LEU A 204 12.25 9.92 18.28
N LYS A 205 11.40 10.25 19.25
CA LYS A 205 11.73 10.32 20.68
C LYS A 205 12.24 8.96 21.20
N PRO A 206 12.94 8.93 22.34
CA PRO A 206 13.11 7.68 23.09
C PRO A 206 11.74 7.02 23.33
N GLU A 207 11.65 5.70 23.15
CA GLU A 207 10.39 4.92 23.22
C GLU A 207 9.37 5.26 22.12
N GLY A 208 9.69 6.17 21.19
CA GLY A 208 8.84 6.51 20.03
C GLY A 208 8.64 5.32 19.09
N ILE A 209 7.58 5.38 18.30
CA ILE A 209 7.13 4.28 17.45
C ILE A 209 7.21 4.69 15.99
N PHE A 210 7.79 3.85 15.15
CA PHE A 210 7.65 3.92 13.70
C PHE A 210 6.65 2.87 13.23
N VAL A 211 5.67 3.31 12.44
CA VAL A 211 4.70 2.45 11.75
C VAL A 211 4.95 2.51 10.25
N SER A 212 5.18 1.35 9.64
CA SER A 212 5.29 1.20 8.19
C SER A 212 4.15 0.34 7.67
N ILE A 213 3.35 0.91 6.76
CA ILE A 213 2.24 0.22 6.10
C ILE A 213 2.63 -0.03 4.65
N THR A 214 2.80 -1.30 4.28
CA THR A 214 3.43 -1.71 3.03
C THR A 214 2.86 -3.04 2.52
N PHE A 215 3.04 -3.34 1.25
CA PHE A 215 2.88 -4.71 0.75
C PHE A 215 4.17 -5.53 0.87
N GLY A 216 5.28 -4.92 1.25
CA GLY A 216 6.58 -5.56 1.42
C GLY A 216 6.59 -6.59 2.54
N GLN A 217 6.83 -7.85 2.18
CA GLN A 217 6.77 -8.99 3.10
C GLN A 217 7.93 -8.97 4.12
N PRO A 218 7.75 -9.61 5.30
CA PRO A 218 8.74 -9.57 6.38
C PRO A 218 10.15 -10.01 5.98
N HIS A 219 10.28 -11.04 5.17
CA HIS A 219 11.60 -11.53 4.73
C HIS A 219 12.37 -10.54 3.84
N PHE A 220 11.66 -9.57 3.20
CA PHE A 220 12.32 -8.50 2.44
C PHE A 220 12.54 -7.24 3.28
N ARG A 221 11.67 -6.91 4.25
CA ARG A 221 11.71 -5.66 5.04
C ARG A 221 12.54 -5.78 6.30
N ARG A 222 12.48 -6.89 7.04
CA ARG A 222 13.14 -7.05 8.34
C ARG A 222 14.64 -6.84 8.29
N ARG A 223 15.30 -7.24 7.21
CA ARG A 223 16.76 -7.02 7.04
C ARG A 223 17.17 -5.55 7.15
N PHE A 224 16.32 -4.61 6.74
CA PHE A 224 16.53 -3.19 6.89
C PHE A 224 16.09 -2.70 8.27
N PHE A 225 14.92 -3.13 8.71
CA PHE A 225 14.38 -2.74 10.01
C PHE A 225 15.24 -3.25 11.18
N GLU A 226 15.83 -4.43 11.06
CA GLU A 226 16.67 -5.06 12.07
C GLU A 226 18.17 -4.78 11.86
N ALA A 227 18.51 -3.81 11.03
CA ALA A 227 19.91 -3.42 10.84
C ALA A 227 20.55 -2.99 12.18
N PRO A 228 21.88 -3.25 12.35
CA PRO A 228 22.57 -3.05 13.64
C PRO A 228 22.58 -1.60 14.12
N GLU A 229 22.38 -0.64 13.24
CA GLU A 229 22.36 0.79 13.54
C GLU A 229 21.13 1.21 14.35
N PHE A 230 20.06 0.38 14.37
CA PHE A 230 18.78 0.73 14.99
C PHE A 230 18.57 0.02 16.33
N THR A 231 17.94 0.73 17.25
CA THR A 231 17.64 0.25 18.61
C THR A 231 16.19 -0.20 18.77
N TRP A 232 15.39 -0.20 17.73
CA TRP A 232 13.98 -0.59 17.81
C TRP A 232 13.77 -2.10 17.76
N SER A 233 12.71 -2.58 18.43
CA SER A 233 12.14 -3.89 18.19
C SER A 233 11.23 -3.86 16.96
N VAL A 234 11.00 -4.99 16.32
CA VAL A 234 10.15 -5.10 15.14
C VAL A 234 9.04 -6.13 15.38
N GLU A 235 7.81 -5.68 15.29
CA GLU A 235 6.59 -6.50 15.29
C GLU A 235 5.80 -6.23 14.02
N TRP A 236 4.96 -7.16 13.57
CA TRP A 236 4.08 -6.92 12.42
C TRP A 236 2.76 -7.67 12.53
N SER A 237 1.75 -7.15 11.85
CA SER A 237 0.44 -7.76 11.63
C SER A 237 0.06 -7.62 10.17
N THR A 238 -0.96 -8.34 9.74
CA THR A 238 -1.53 -8.20 8.39
C THR A 238 -2.95 -7.66 8.48
N PHE A 239 -3.38 -6.97 7.43
CA PHE A 239 -4.75 -6.49 7.28
C PHE A 239 -5.15 -6.44 5.79
N GLY A 240 -6.44 -6.32 5.52
CA GLY A 240 -7.01 -6.25 4.18
C GLY A 240 -7.79 -7.51 3.78
N ASP A 241 -8.77 -7.32 2.88
CA ASP A 241 -9.64 -8.38 2.37
C ASP A 241 -9.11 -8.86 1.02
N GLY A 242 -8.77 -10.12 0.92
CA GLY A 242 -8.27 -10.76 -0.32
C GLY A 242 -6.78 -10.55 -0.58
N PHE A 243 -6.27 -9.33 -0.49
CA PHE A 243 -4.84 -9.02 -0.51
C PHE A 243 -4.39 -8.53 0.87
N HIS A 244 -3.29 -9.10 1.38
CA HIS A 244 -2.76 -8.76 2.69
C HIS A 244 -1.69 -7.69 2.59
N TYR A 245 -1.91 -6.58 3.31
CA TYR A 245 -0.90 -5.57 3.60
C TYR A 245 -0.26 -5.86 4.93
N PHE A 246 0.98 -5.42 5.11
CA PHE A 246 1.74 -5.57 6.35
C PHE A 246 1.73 -4.24 7.11
N PHE A 247 1.46 -4.33 8.39
CA PHE A 247 1.50 -3.25 9.36
C PHE A 247 2.64 -3.53 10.33
N TYR A 248 3.78 -2.88 10.11
CA TYR A 248 4.95 -3.02 10.97
C TYR A 248 4.93 -1.99 12.07
N ILE A 249 5.33 -2.40 13.29
CA ILE A 249 5.48 -1.57 14.48
C ILE A 249 6.93 -1.70 14.95
N LEU A 250 7.66 -0.59 14.90
CA LEU A 250 9.06 -0.51 15.32
C LEU A 250 9.15 0.41 16.55
N LYS A 251 9.46 -0.15 17.73
CA LYS A 251 9.53 0.60 19.01
C LYS A 251 10.99 0.91 19.33
N LYS A 252 11.37 2.20 19.27
CA LYS A 252 12.73 2.67 19.54
C LYS A 252 13.16 2.39 20.99
N GLY A 253 14.43 2.05 21.18
CA GLY A 253 15.00 1.78 22.51
C GLY A 253 14.67 0.42 23.13
N LYS A 254 14.01 -0.46 22.38
CA LYS A 254 13.64 -1.82 22.87
C LYS A 254 14.65 -2.90 22.52
N ARG A 255 15.64 -2.60 21.67
CA ARG A 255 16.76 -3.50 21.35
C ARG A 255 18.07 -2.90 21.80
N SER A 256 18.83 -3.63 22.65
CA SER A 256 20.18 -3.22 23.02
C SER A 256 21.17 -3.50 21.90
N LEU A 257 21.99 -2.53 21.55
CA LEU A 257 23.06 -2.71 20.55
C LEU A 257 24.17 -3.65 21.06
N ASP A 258 24.33 -3.76 22.38
CA ASP A 258 25.35 -4.64 22.99
C ASP A 258 25.01 -6.14 22.79
N SER A 259 23.74 -6.49 22.60
CA SER A 259 23.32 -7.87 22.37
C SER A 259 23.67 -8.40 20.96
N ILE A 260 24.12 -7.53 20.05
CA ILE A 260 24.47 -7.90 18.67
C ILE A 260 25.90 -8.45 18.60
N ALA A 261 26.81 -7.98 19.45
CA ALA A 261 28.18 -8.44 19.47
C ALA A 261 28.33 -9.93 19.82
N ASP A 262 27.41 -10.47 20.62
CA ASP A 262 27.42 -11.89 21.02
C ASP A 262 26.79 -12.86 19.99
N GLN A 263 26.01 -12.33 19.01
CA GLN A 263 25.34 -13.18 18.01
C GLN A 263 26.22 -13.50 16.79
N HIS A 264 27.32 -12.77 16.59
CA HIS A 264 28.26 -13.03 15.48
C HIS A 264 29.26 -14.17 15.73
N THR A 265 29.26 -14.81 16.90
CA THR A 265 30.23 -15.86 17.24
C THR A 265 29.69 -17.28 17.13
N GLN A 266 28.44 -17.50 16.73
CA GLN A 266 27.95 -18.85 16.41
C GLN A 266 27.28 -18.85 15.03
N PRO A 267 27.74 -19.69 14.09
CA PRO A 267 27.00 -20.00 12.89
C PRO A 267 25.81 -20.86 13.28
N THR A 268 24.71 -20.24 13.72
CA THR A 268 23.45 -20.94 13.82
C THR A 268 22.89 -21.10 12.42
N THR A 269 23.09 -22.31 11.86
CA THR A 269 22.23 -22.79 10.79
C THR A 269 20.78 -22.55 11.24
N PRO A 270 19.98 -21.79 10.51
CA PRO A 270 18.58 -21.63 10.85
C PRO A 270 17.92 -23.00 10.84
N SER A 271 17.40 -23.42 11.98
CA SER A 271 16.58 -24.60 12.08
C SER A 271 15.29 -24.35 11.30
N ILE A 272 15.18 -24.96 10.16
CA ILE A 272 14.07 -24.83 9.19
C ILE A 272 12.75 -25.45 9.71
N ASN A 273 12.68 -25.88 10.96
CA ASN A 273 11.62 -26.77 11.44
C ASN A 273 10.36 -26.09 12.00
N MET A 274 10.16 -24.79 11.88
CA MET A 274 8.94 -24.15 12.42
C MET A 274 8.00 -23.51 11.39
N PHE A 275 8.29 -23.56 10.10
CA PHE A 275 7.47 -22.90 9.08
C PHE A 275 7.02 -23.82 7.92
N HIS A 276 7.17 -25.15 8.07
CA HIS A 276 6.89 -26.06 6.96
C HIS A 276 5.41 -26.33 6.70
N GLU A 277 4.53 -26.10 7.65
CA GLU A 277 3.09 -26.34 7.45
C GLU A 277 2.32 -25.13 6.90
N GLU A 278 2.83 -23.90 7.05
CA GLU A 278 2.20 -22.70 6.45
C GLU A 278 2.69 -22.37 5.04
N LEU A 279 3.83 -22.92 4.61
CA LEU A 279 4.44 -22.65 3.29
C LEU A 279 3.92 -23.57 2.18
N GLU A 280 3.17 -24.61 2.49
CA GLU A 280 2.64 -25.58 1.52
C GLU A 280 1.23 -25.27 1.00
N SER A 281 0.59 -24.17 1.41
CA SER A 281 -0.62 -23.74 0.73
C SER A 281 -0.26 -23.16 -0.65
N GLU A 282 -0.82 -23.73 -1.72
CA GLU A 282 -0.59 -23.31 -3.11
C GLU A 282 -0.86 -21.80 -3.37
N ASP A 283 -1.50 -21.11 -2.45
CA ASP A 283 -1.76 -19.66 -2.48
C ASP A 283 -0.54 -18.81 -2.08
N TYR A 284 0.54 -19.42 -1.56
CA TYR A 284 1.76 -18.73 -1.11
C TYR A 284 2.89 -18.74 -2.13
N ILE A 285 2.66 -19.30 -3.33
CA ILE A 285 3.67 -19.36 -4.38
C ILE A 285 3.92 -17.96 -4.95
N PHE A 286 4.99 -17.36 -4.48
CA PHE A 286 5.85 -16.33 -5.05
C PHE A 286 5.38 -15.67 -6.35
N ARG A 287 4.73 -14.54 -6.23
CA ARG A 287 4.67 -13.56 -7.30
C ARG A 287 5.77 -12.52 -7.08
N THR A 288 6.99 -12.86 -7.47
CA THR A 288 8.15 -11.98 -7.43
C THR A 288 8.58 -11.60 -8.84
N ASN A 289 7.71 -10.89 -9.57
CA ASN A 289 8.11 -10.30 -10.84
C ASN A 289 7.79 -8.82 -10.81
N VAL A 290 8.74 -7.99 -11.22
CA VAL A 290 8.58 -6.54 -11.36
C VAL A 290 7.39 -6.21 -12.29
N ASP A 291 7.14 -7.08 -13.29
CA ASP A 291 5.94 -7.02 -14.13
C ASP A 291 4.63 -7.28 -13.37
N GLU A 292 4.66 -8.02 -12.27
CA GLU A 292 3.48 -8.22 -11.42
C GLU A 292 3.25 -7.05 -10.46
N PHE A 293 4.30 -6.35 -10.03
CA PHE A 293 4.16 -5.10 -9.30
C PHE A 293 3.45 -4.05 -10.16
N SER A 294 3.87 -3.88 -11.41
CA SER A 294 3.19 -2.98 -12.36
C SER A 294 1.75 -3.42 -12.64
N LYS A 295 1.51 -4.73 -12.78
CA LYS A 295 0.15 -5.28 -12.92
C LYS A 295 -0.68 -5.10 -11.66
N PHE A 296 -0.08 -5.26 -10.48
CA PHE A 296 -0.74 -5.09 -9.20
C PHE A 296 -1.12 -3.63 -8.95
N VAL A 297 -0.21 -2.69 -9.20
CA VAL A 297 -0.50 -1.25 -9.12
C VAL A 297 -1.60 -0.88 -10.11
N ASN A 298 -1.55 -1.40 -11.34
CA ASN A 298 -2.59 -1.21 -12.35
C ASN A 298 -3.92 -1.89 -11.98
N GLN A 299 -3.90 -2.99 -11.22
CA GLN A 299 -5.11 -3.69 -10.79
C GLN A 299 -5.74 -3.01 -9.56
N CYS A 300 -4.96 -2.49 -8.63
CA CYS A 300 -5.46 -1.64 -7.55
C CYS A 300 -6.12 -0.36 -8.08
N CYS A 301 -5.57 0.24 -9.15
CA CYS A 301 -6.19 1.37 -9.83
C CYS A 301 -7.51 1.00 -10.55
N LYS A 302 -7.70 -0.26 -10.96
CA LYS A 302 -8.94 -0.75 -11.65
C LYS A 302 -10.05 -1.18 -10.72
N CYS A 303 -9.79 -1.40 -9.44
CA CYS A 303 -10.80 -1.81 -8.46
C CYS A 303 -11.57 -0.64 -7.81
N VAL A 304 -11.36 0.59 -8.31
CA VAL A 304 -12.03 1.81 -7.86
C VAL A 304 -12.81 2.45 -9.04
N VAL A 305 -13.63 1.62 -9.72
CA VAL A 305 -14.71 2.09 -10.61
C VAL A 305 -16.02 1.47 -10.15
#